data_cc4f8bb178fd41ecb02f247954d76e68
#
_entry.id   cc4f8bb178fd41ecb02f247954d76e68
#
_cell.length_a   1.000
_cell.length_b   1.000
_cell.length_c   1.000
_cell.angle_alpha   90.00
_cell.angle_beta   90.00
_cell.angle_gamma   90.00
#
_symmetry.space_group_name_H-M   'P 1'
#
loop_
_entity.id
_entity.type
_entity.pdbx_description
1 polymer ?
#
loop_
_entity_poly.entity_id
_entity_poly.type
_entity_poly.pdbx_seq_one_letter_code
_entity_poly.pdbx_strand_id
1 'polypeptide(L)'
;MESIQQVIDRFDFQGKTADCRAFGNGHINTTYIVTTDLPEGGQQRYVLQKVNHNVFRDIDRLMQNVFAVTSFLQEKIRAAGGDPDRETLHFIKTKDGAQYYTAPDGDYFRAYVFVKDSISYDAVESAALFQKSGEAFGRFQHLLADFPAETLYETIPNFHNTLWRYENCLLYTSPSPRDGLLSR
;
A
#
# COMPACT_ATOMS: atom_id res chain seq x y z
N MET A 1 -0.13 -20.09 15.45
CA MET A 1 0.20 -18.76 14.87
C MET A 1 1.69 -18.81 14.51
N GLU A 2 2.01 -18.55 13.25
CA GLU A 2 3.40 -18.52 12.78
C GLU A 2 4.10 -17.29 13.37
N SER A 3 5.39 -17.40 13.73
CA SER A 3 6.15 -16.25 14.23
C SER A 3 6.45 -15.28 13.10
N ILE A 4 6.58 -13.98 13.40
CA ILE A 4 6.94 -12.97 12.38
C ILE A 4 8.25 -13.31 11.68
N GLN A 5 9.20 -13.96 12.36
CA GLN A 5 10.46 -14.40 11.76
C GLN A 5 10.24 -15.47 10.69
N GLN A 6 9.34 -16.43 10.91
CA GLN A 6 9.00 -17.45 9.92
C GLN A 6 8.36 -16.82 8.68
N VAL A 7 7.53 -15.77 8.86
CA VAL A 7 6.97 -15.01 7.74
C VAL A 7 8.07 -14.26 6.97
N ILE A 8 9.00 -13.61 7.67
CA ILE A 8 10.15 -12.92 7.05
C ILE A 8 10.96 -13.88 6.19
N ASP A 9 11.19 -15.10 6.69
CA ASP A 9 11.99 -16.10 6.00
C ASP A 9 11.35 -16.63 4.69
N ARG A 10 10.07 -16.32 4.44
CA ARG A 10 9.37 -16.62 3.18
C ARG A 10 9.70 -15.66 2.05
N PHE A 11 10.10 -14.43 2.36
CA PHE A 11 10.37 -13.40 1.36
C PHE A 11 11.83 -13.43 0.87
N ASP A 12 12.02 -13.03 -0.38
CA ASP A 12 13.33 -12.95 -1.02
C ASP A 12 14.08 -11.64 -0.65
N PHE A 13 14.23 -11.44 0.65
CA PHE A 13 15.00 -10.31 1.17
C PHE A 13 16.50 -10.53 0.96
N GLN A 14 17.20 -9.50 0.50
CA GLN A 14 18.65 -9.52 0.42
C GLN A 14 19.28 -9.46 1.82
N GLY A 15 20.29 -10.28 2.05
CA GLY A 15 21.05 -10.30 3.30
C GLY A 15 20.40 -11.14 4.41
N LYS A 16 20.93 -10.99 5.62
CA LYS A 16 20.45 -11.71 6.81
C LYS A 16 19.62 -10.78 7.69
N THR A 17 18.46 -11.24 8.15
CA THR A 17 17.61 -10.46 9.07
C THR A 17 18.36 -10.11 10.35
N ALA A 18 18.46 -8.81 10.62
CA ALA A 18 19.11 -8.24 11.81
C ALA A 18 18.07 -7.74 12.83
N ASP A 19 16.96 -7.15 12.35
CA ASP A 19 15.92 -6.57 13.20
C ASP A 19 14.54 -6.63 12.53
N CYS A 20 13.49 -6.72 13.34
CA CYS A 20 12.11 -6.55 12.92
C CYS A 20 11.32 -5.83 14.02
N ARG A 21 10.71 -4.70 13.69
CA ARG A 21 9.92 -3.91 14.63
C ARG A 21 8.63 -3.38 14.02
N ALA A 22 7.59 -3.22 14.84
CA ALA A 22 6.37 -2.55 14.42
C ALA A 22 6.65 -1.11 13.96
N PHE A 23 5.95 -0.66 12.94
CA PHE A 23 6.17 0.64 12.32
C PHE A 23 4.86 1.29 11.86
N GLY A 24 4.76 2.60 12.13
CA GLY A 24 3.68 3.45 11.67
C GLY A 24 2.40 3.36 12.49
N ASN A 25 1.51 4.32 12.26
CA ASN A 25 0.20 4.46 12.90
C ASN A 25 -0.95 4.09 11.97
N GLY A 26 -0.68 3.24 10.96
CA GLY A 26 -1.70 2.83 9.98
C GLY A 26 -2.82 2.04 10.64
N HIS A 27 -4.07 2.44 10.39
CA HIS A 27 -5.26 1.81 10.99
C HIS A 27 -5.80 0.62 10.18
N ILE A 28 -5.33 0.41 8.97
CA ILE A 28 -5.83 -0.64 8.08
C ILE A 28 -4.94 -1.88 8.15
N ASN A 29 -3.65 -1.73 7.84
CA ASN A 29 -2.69 -2.84 7.81
C ASN A 29 -1.76 -2.78 9.02
N THR A 30 -1.35 -3.95 9.55
CA THR A 30 -0.25 -4.00 10.51
C THR A 30 1.07 -3.97 9.76
N THR A 31 1.94 -3.02 10.10
CA THR A 31 3.18 -2.76 9.37
C THR A 31 4.40 -2.99 10.25
N TYR A 32 5.42 -3.59 9.67
CA TYR A 32 6.72 -3.83 10.30
C TYR A 32 7.84 -3.29 9.40
N ILE A 33 8.93 -2.81 10.01
CA ILE A 33 10.20 -2.61 9.33
C ILE A 33 11.09 -3.81 9.61
N VAL A 34 11.55 -4.44 8.54
CA VAL A 34 12.55 -5.51 8.56
C VAL A 34 13.87 -4.90 8.12
N THR A 35 14.91 -5.06 8.92
CA THR A 35 16.28 -4.63 8.59
C THR A 35 17.13 -5.87 8.34
N THR A 36 17.87 -5.88 7.26
CA THR A 36 18.84 -6.94 6.93
C THR A 36 20.24 -6.42 6.81
N ASP A 37 21.23 -7.20 7.25
CA ASP A 37 22.65 -6.95 7.01
C ASP A 37 23.05 -7.56 5.67
N LEU A 38 23.60 -6.73 4.79
CA LEU A 38 24.03 -7.15 3.47
C LEU A 38 25.40 -7.84 3.52
N PRO A 39 25.64 -8.86 2.67
CA PRO A 39 26.94 -9.58 2.64
C PRO A 39 28.15 -8.68 2.37
N GLU A 40 27.96 -7.62 1.59
CA GLU A 40 29.00 -6.65 1.20
C GLU A 40 29.16 -5.51 2.24
N GLY A 41 28.44 -5.59 3.35
CA GLY A 41 28.37 -4.57 4.38
C GLY A 41 27.21 -3.58 4.14
N GLY A 42 26.81 -2.89 5.22
CA GLY A 42 25.65 -2.00 5.22
C GLY A 42 24.34 -2.73 5.48
N GLN A 43 23.25 -1.96 5.46
CA GLN A 43 21.91 -2.47 5.77
C GLN A 43 20.90 -2.10 4.70
N GLN A 44 19.98 -3.02 4.44
CA GLN A 44 18.77 -2.79 3.66
C GLN A 44 17.54 -2.85 4.56
N ARG A 45 16.58 -1.97 4.32
CA ARG A 45 15.30 -1.98 5.04
C ARG A 45 14.16 -2.32 4.09
N TYR A 46 13.20 -3.07 4.62
CA TYR A 46 11.98 -3.45 3.92
C TYR A 46 10.77 -3.14 4.80
N VAL A 47 9.65 -2.90 4.17
CA VAL A 47 8.35 -2.85 4.82
C VAL A 47 7.69 -4.20 4.64
N LEU A 48 7.31 -4.85 5.74
CA LEU A 48 6.47 -6.05 5.73
C LEU A 48 5.10 -5.66 6.27
N GLN A 49 4.04 -5.95 5.50
CA GLN A 49 2.66 -5.64 5.89
C GLN A 49 1.81 -6.88 5.98
N LYS A 50 1.14 -7.04 7.13
CA LYS A 50 -0.03 -7.91 7.26
C LYS A 50 -1.22 -7.16 6.68
N VAL A 51 -1.79 -7.68 5.59
CA VAL A 51 -2.89 -7.05 4.85
C VAL A 51 -4.22 -7.34 5.56
N ASN A 52 -5.01 -6.31 5.76
CA ASN A 52 -6.35 -6.46 6.34
C ASN A 52 -7.34 -7.03 5.30
N HIS A 53 -7.57 -8.33 5.34
CA HIS A 53 -8.47 -9.03 4.42
C HIS A 53 -9.97 -8.74 4.69
N ASN A 54 -10.32 -8.08 5.80
CA ASN A 54 -11.69 -7.58 6.00
C ASN A 54 -11.97 -6.36 5.11
N VAL A 55 -10.95 -5.58 4.79
CA VAL A 55 -11.03 -4.44 3.86
C VAL A 55 -10.80 -4.90 2.42
N PHE A 56 -9.72 -5.64 2.20
CA PHE A 56 -9.33 -6.18 0.90
C PHE A 56 -9.70 -7.65 0.81
N ARG A 57 -10.93 -7.93 0.37
CA ARG A 57 -11.51 -9.27 0.38
C ARG A 57 -10.88 -10.22 -0.64
N ASP A 58 -10.36 -9.69 -1.73
CA ASP A 58 -9.69 -10.45 -2.80
C ASP A 58 -8.23 -10.03 -2.89
N ILE A 59 -7.39 -10.77 -2.17
CA ILE A 59 -5.96 -10.47 -2.06
C ILE A 59 -5.24 -10.74 -3.41
N ASP A 60 -5.66 -11.75 -4.16
CA ASP A 60 -5.08 -12.04 -5.48
C ASP A 60 -5.25 -10.85 -6.42
N ARG A 61 -6.48 -10.34 -6.56
CA ARG A 61 -6.76 -9.18 -7.41
C ARG A 61 -6.08 -7.91 -6.93
N LEU A 62 -6.03 -7.70 -5.60
CA LEU A 62 -5.28 -6.59 -5.03
C LEU A 62 -3.81 -6.65 -5.44
N MET A 63 -3.17 -7.81 -5.28
CA MET A 63 -1.74 -7.94 -5.55
C MET A 63 -1.43 -7.95 -7.05
N GLN A 64 -2.32 -8.48 -7.90
CA GLN A 64 -2.22 -8.33 -9.35
C GLN A 64 -2.22 -6.85 -9.77
N ASN A 65 -3.16 -6.04 -9.26
CA ASN A 65 -3.19 -4.59 -9.51
C ASN A 65 -1.91 -3.90 -9.04
N VAL A 66 -1.48 -4.21 -7.82
CA VAL A 66 -0.29 -3.60 -7.23
C VAL A 66 0.95 -3.89 -8.06
N PHE A 67 1.17 -5.15 -8.44
CA PHE A 67 2.34 -5.52 -9.25
C PHE A 67 2.25 -4.99 -10.68
N ALA A 68 1.07 -4.99 -11.31
CA ALA A 68 0.89 -4.43 -12.65
C ALA A 68 1.26 -2.94 -12.68
N VAL A 69 0.69 -2.15 -11.78
CA VAL A 69 0.94 -0.70 -11.72
C VAL A 69 2.39 -0.39 -11.37
N THR A 70 2.94 -1.03 -10.33
CA THR A 70 4.30 -0.71 -9.88
C THR A 70 5.37 -1.16 -10.87
N SER A 71 5.21 -2.32 -11.53
CA SER A 71 6.12 -2.77 -12.58
C SER A 71 6.11 -1.82 -13.78
N PHE A 72 4.93 -1.40 -14.22
CA PHE A 72 4.79 -0.43 -15.30
C PHE A 72 5.47 0.91 -14.98
N LEU A 73 5.26 1.42 -13.77
CA LEU A 73 5.93 2.64 -13.30
C LEU A 73 7.44 2.49 -13.24
N GLN A 74 7.95 1.36 -12.74
CA GLN A 74 9.38 1.09 -12.68
C GLN A 74 10.04 1.12 -14.07
N GLU A 75 9.39 0.52 -15.07
CA GLU A 75 9.89 0.55 -16.46
C GLU A 75 9.94 1.98 -17.01
N LYS A 76 8.87 2.75 -16.83
CA LYS A 76 8.83 4.15 -17.26
C LYS A 76 9.86 5.03 -16.58
N ILE A 77 10.02 4.88 -15.26
CA ILE A 77 11.00 5.64 -14.49
C ILE A 77 12.41 5.32 -14.95
N ARG A 78 12.74 4.04 -15.17
CA ARG A 78 14.07 3.64 -15.72
C ARG A 78 14.28 4.22 -17.11
N ALA A 79 13.29 4.16 -17.98
CA ALA A 79 13.38 4.71 -19.34
C ALA A 79 13.59 6.23 -19.34
N ALA A 80 13.08 6.93 -18.32
CA ALA A 80 13.29 8.35 -18.12
C ALA A 80 14.61 8.70 -17.39
N GLY A 81 15.44 7.70 -17.02
CA GLY A 81 16.69 7.90 -16.27
C GLY A 81 16.51 8.19 -14.78
N GLY A 82 15.32 7.91 -14.23
CA GLY A 82 15.00 8.04 -12.80
C GLY A 82 15.37 6.82 -11.98
N ASP A 83 15.16 6.92 -10.66
CA ASP A 83 15.41 5.84 -9.69
C ASP A 83 14.09 5.15 -9.30
N PRO A 84 13.79 3.93 -9.81
CA PRO A 84 12.56 3.23 -9.53
C PRO A 84 12.40 2.83 -8.05
N ASP A 85 13.49 2.66 -7.30
CA ASP A 85 13.42 2.28 -5.88
C ASP A 85 13.05 3.48 -4.98
N ARG A 86 13.11 4.69 -5.52
CA ARG A 86 12.73 5.92 -4.83
C ARG A 86 11.43 6.53 -5.34
N GLU A 87 11.13 6.37 -6.63
CA GLU A 87 10.03 7.09 -7.28
C GLU A 87 8.75 6.26 -7.37
N THR A 88 8.83 4.94 -7.11
CA THR A 88 7.66 4.08 -6.94
C THR A 88 7.94 2.99 -5.91
N LEU A 89 6.91 2.19 -5.54
CA LEU A 89 7.10 1.06 -4.64
C LEU A 89 7.71 -0.13 -5.40
N HIS A 90 8.72 -0.75 -4.80
CA HIS A 90 9.35 -1.97 -5.30
C HIS A 90 8.93 -3.14 -4.40
N PHE A 91 7.93 -3.91 -4.84
CA PHE A 91 7.44 -5.08 -4.11
C PHE A 91 8.38 -6.26 -4.23
N ILE A 92 8.59 -6.95 -3.12
CA ILE A 92 9.45 -8.13 -3.01
C ILE A 92 8.57 -9.37 -3.06
N LYS A 93 8.93 -10.30 -3.93
CA LYS A 93 8.25 -11.61 -4.01
C LYS A 93 8.72 -12.52 -2.88
N THR A 94 7.95 -13.57 -2.65
CA THR A 94 8.39 -14.68 -1.83
C THR A 94 9.49 -15.49 -2.54
N LYS A 95 10.23 -16.33 -1.83
CA LYS A 95 11.31 -17.17 -2.38
C LYS A 95 10.83 -18.17 -3.43
N ASP A 96 9.55 -18.55 -3.38
CA ASP A 96 8.87 -19.38 -4.38
C ASP A 96 8.25 -18.58 -5.52
N GLY A 97 8.46 -17.25 -5.56
CA GLY A 97 8.07 -16.35 -6.65
C GLY A 97 6.65 -15.79 -6.53
N ALA A 98 5.92 -16.06 -5.44
CA ALA A 98 4.58 -15.52 -5.23
C ALA A 98 4.63 -14.00 -4.89
N GLN A 99 3.54 -13.29 -5.17
CA GLN A 99 3.42 -11.85 -4.94
C GLN A 99 3.12 -11.49 -3.48
N TYR A 100 2.68 -12.44 -2.69
CA TYR A 100 2.38 -12.33 -1.27
C TYR A 100 2.49 -13.70 -0.62
N TYR A 101 2.51 -13.73 0.70
CA TYR A 101 2.53 -14.95 1.49
C TYR A 101 1.21 -15.13 2.25
N THR A 102 0.65 -16.34 2.23
CA THR A 102 -0.50 -16.72 3.06
C THR A 102 -0.01 -17.59 4.21
N ALA A 103 -0.17 -17.11 5.43
CA ALA A 103 0.17 -17.85 6.62
C ALA A 103 -0.87 -18.95 6.92
N PRO A 104 -0.51 -19.99 7.68
CA PRO A 104 -1.43 -21.12 8.00
C PRO A 104 -2.70 -20.71 8.74
N ASP A 105 -2.69 -19.58 9.43
CA ASP A 105 -3.85 -19.00 10.15
C ASP A 105 -4.72 -18.10 9.25
N GLY A 106 -4.42 -18.03 7.95
CA GLY A 106 -5.19 -17.28 6.96
C GLY A 106 -4.81 -15.80 6.85
N ASP A 107 -3.76 -15.37 7.52
CA ASP A 107 -3.22 -14.02 7.38
C ASP A 107 -2.40 -13.87 6.09
N TYR A 108 -2.48 -12.68 5.49
CA TYR A 108 -1.79 -12.36 4.24
C TYR A 108 -0.69 -11.34 4.48
N PHE A 109 0.49 -11.59 3.94
CA PHE A 109 1.64 -10.72 4.08
C PHE A 109 2.20 -10.33 2.71
N ARG A 110 2.56 -9.05 2.57
CA ARG A 110 3.29 -8.50 1.41
C ARG A 110 4.48 -7.69 1.87
N ALA A 111 5.48 -7.57 1.03
CA ALA A 111 6.69 -6.82 1.36
C ALA A 111 7.13 -5.92 0.20
N TYR A 112 7.78 -4.81 0.54
CA TYR A 112 8.39 -3.89 -0.42
C TYR A 112 9.62 -3.20 0.18
N VAL A 113 10.47 -2.66 -0.70
CA VAL A 113 11.68 -1.93 -0.29
C VAL A 113 11.27 -0.66 0.47
N PHE A 114 11.89 -0.41 1.61
CA PHE A 114 11.68 0.84 2.35
C PHE A 114 12.33 2.01 1.61
N VAL A 115 11.54 3.05 1.32
CA VAL A 115 12.05 4.27 0.68
C VAL A 115 12.89 5.05 1.68
N LYS A 116 14.20 5.09 1.46
CA LYS A 116 15.16 5.79 2.34
C LYS A 116 14.94 7.30 2.27
N ASP A 117 15.32 8.01 3.33
CA ASP A 117 15.31 9.48 3.41
C ASP A 117 13.94 10.10 3.06
N SER A 118 12.86 9.41 3.39
CA SER A 118 11.49 9.90 3.29
C SER A 118 11.02 10.50 4.62
N ILE A 119 10.23 11.57 4.54
CA ILE A 119 9.64 12.24 5.69
C ILE A 119 8.11 12.20 5.53
N SER A 120 7.41 11.81 6.60
CA SER A 120 5.94 11.86 6.67
C SER A 120 5.50 13.10 7.44
N TYR A 121 4.44 13.74 6.96
CA TYR A 121 3.78 14.86 7.63
C TYR A 121 2.36 14.45 7.99
N ASP A 122 1.97 14.63 9.24
CA ASP A 122 0.61 14.32 9.72
C ASP A 122 -0.38 15.45 9.36
N ALA A 123 0.12 16.64 9.07
CA ALA A 123 -0.66 17.80 8.68
C ALA A 123 0.06 18.62 7.63
N VAL A 124 -0.70 19.46 6.90
CA VAL A 124 -0.14 20.42 5.93
C VAL A 124 0.46 21.60 6.69
N GLU A 125 1.78 21.70 6.72
CA GLU A 125 2.50 22.74 7.44
C GLU A 125 2.68 24.04 6.63
N SER A 126 2.57 23.95 5.30
CA SER A 126 2.71 25.13 4.43
C SER A 126 2.03 24.95 3.08
N ALA A 127 1.65 26.08 2.43
CA ALA A 127 1.12 26.08 1.07
C ALA A 127 2.09 25.47 0.06
N ALA A 128 3.40 25.68 0.24
CA ALA A 128 4.43 25.11 -0.63
C ALA A 128 4.47 23.57 -0.52
N LEU A 129 4.31 23.01 0.68
CA LEU A 129 4.23 21.55 0.88
C LEU A 129 2.98 20.98 0.23
N PHE A 130 1.84 21.67 0.34
CA PHE A 130 0.60 21.28 -0.32
C PHE A 130 0.72 21.30 -1.84
N GLN A 131 1.35 22.34 -2.40
CA GLN A 131 1.63 22.43 -3.84
C GLN A 131 2.48 21.23 -4.30
N LYS A 132 3.54 20.87 -3.56
CA LYS A 132 4.39 19.70 -3.86
C LYS A 132 3.61 18.39 -3.85
N SER A 133 2.64 18.24 -2.96
CA SER A 133 1.73 17.09 -2.96
C SER A 133 0.91 17.05 -4.27
N GLY A 134 0.33 18.17 -4.70
CA GLY A 134 -0.41 18.27 -5.97
C GLY A 134 0.46 17.94 -7.19
N GLU A 135 1.69 18.48 -7.23
CA GLU A 135 2.67 18.16 -8.28
C GLU A 135 3.00 16.65 -8.33
N ALA A 136 3.17 16.01 -7.17
CA ALA A 136 3.45 14.58 -7.09
C ALA A 136 2.27 13.72 -7.59
N PHE A 137 1.03 14.05 -7.22
CA PHE A 137 -0.17 13.40 -7.75
C PHE A 137 -0.32 13.60 -9.26
N GLY A 138 -0.12 14.83 -9.77
CA GLY A 138 -0.16 15.11 -11.19
C GLY A 138 0.89 14.33 -11.98
N ARG A 139 2.12 14.21 -11.44
CA ARG A 139 3.18 13.39 -12.04
C ARG A 139 2.81 11.90 -12.04
N PHE A 140 2.26 11.39 -10.96
CA PHE A 140 1.79 10.00 -10.87
C PHE A 140 0.73 9.70 -11.93
N GLN A 141 -0.28 10.58 -12.08
CA GLN A 141 -1.31 10.43 -13.11
C GLN A 141 -0.71 10.49 -14.52
N HIS A 142 0.24 11.40 -14.76
CA HIS A 142 0.92 11.50 -16.06
C HIS A 142 1.72 10.24 -16.39
N LEU A 143 2.41 9.66 -15.43
CA LEU A 143 3.15 8.40 -15.62
C LEU A 143 2.22 7.23 -15.96
N LEU A 144 0.99 7.26 -15.50
CA LEU A 144 -0.03 6.22 -15.76
C LEU A 144 -0.95 6.53 -16.95
N ALA A 145 -0.75 7.62 -17.67
CA ALA A 145 -1.67 8.06 -18.73
C ALA A 145 -1.91 7.03 -19.85
N ASP A 146 -0.94 6.18 -20.11
CA ASP A 146 -0.99 5.10 -21.10
C ASP A 146 -1.02 3.69 -20.48
N PHE A 147 -1.23 3.61 -19.14
CA PHE A 147 -1.47 2.34 -18.47
C PHE A 147 -2.85 1.77 -18.86
N PRO A 148 -2.96 0.47 -19.23
CA PRO A 148 -4.24 -0.15 -19.59
C PRO A 148 -5.14 -0.34 -18.37
N ALA A 149 -5.79 0.74 -17.92
CA ALA A 149 -6.54 0.78 -16.66
C ALA A 149 -7.73 -0.21 -16.63
N GLU A 150 -8.24 -0.63 -17.80
CA GLU A 150 -9.28 -1.65 -17.94
C GLU A 150 -8.85 -3.04 -17.47
N THR A 151 -7.55 -3.25 -17.28
CA THR A 151 -7.00 -4.51 -16.74
C THR A 151 -7.06 -4.58 -15.23
N LEU A 152 -7.34 -3.46 -14.56
CA LEU A 152 -7.40 -3.39 -13.11
C LEU A 152 -8.73 -3.93 -12.57
N TYR A 153 -8.64 -4.63 -11.46
CA TYR A 153 -9.80 -5.10 -10.70
C TYR A 153 -10.27 -4.06 -9.70
N GLU A 154 -11.58 -3.92 -9.52
CA GLU A 154 -12.14 -3.14 -8.40
C GLU A 154 -11.96 -3.92 -7.10
N THR A 155 -11.01 -3.52 -6.25
CA THR A 155 -10.65 -4.23 -5.01
C THR A 155 -11.50 -3.86 -3.82
N ILE A 156 -12.11 -2.67 -3.83
CA ILE A 156 -13.12 -2.21 -2.85
C ILE A 156 -14.31 -1.69 -3.63
N PRO A 157 -15.41 -2.47 -3.73
CA PRO A 157 -16.58 -2.09 -4.53
C PRO A 157 -17.13 -0.72 -4.14
N ASN A 158 -17.43 0.11 -5.15
CA ASN A 158 -17.98 1.46 -4.99
C ASN A 158 -17.10 2.43 -4.18
N PHE A 159 -15.79 2.16 -3.98
CA PHE A 159 -14.93 3.01 -3.15
C PHE A 159 -14.88 4.46 -3.66
N HIS A 160 -14.80 4.66 -4.98
CA HIS A 160 -14.78 5.98 -5.63
C HIS A 160 -16.13 6.35 -6.30
N ASN A 161 -17.20 5.58 -6.08
CA ASN A 161 -18.53 5.92 -6.56
C ASN A 161 -19.16 6.99 -5.66
N THR A 162 -18.95 8.26 -6.00
CA THR A 162 -19.42 9.40 -5.21
C THR A 162 -20.94 9.44 -5.09
N LEU A 163 -21.69 9.08 -6.16
CA LEU A 163 -23.14 9.04 -6.14
C LEU A 163 -23.63 7.98 -5.16
N TRP A 164 -23.13 6.77 -5.25
CA TRP A 164 -23.48 5.68 -4.34
C TRP A 164 -23.16 6.04 -2.87
N ARG A 165 -22.01 6.67 -2.62
CA ARG A 165 -21.63 7.13 -1.27
C ARG A 165 -22.57 8.20 -0.75
N TYR A 166 -22.94 9.17 -1.59
CA TYR A 166 -23.87 10.23 -1.24
C TYR A 166 -25.26 9.66 -0.88
N GLU A 167 -25.82 8.80 -1.71
CA GLU A 167 -27.11 8.16 -1.47
C GLU A 167 -27.11 7.34 -0.16
N ASN A 168 -26.06 6.54 0.08
CA ASN A 168 -25.94 5.78 1.32
C ASN A 168 -25.71 6.66 2.55
N CYS A 169 -24.97 7.77 2.41
CA CYS A 169 -24.80 8.75 3.48
C CYS A 169 -26.15 9.38 3.85
N LEU A 170 -26.98 9.78 2.89
CA LEU A 170 -28.31 10.35 3.14
C LEU A 170 -29.25 9.36 3.79
N LEU A 171 -29.24 8.09 3.38
CA LEU A 171 -30.03 7.03 4.01
C LEU A 171 -29.68 6.82 5.49
N TYR A 172 -28.38 6.99 5.82
CA TYR A 172 -27.88 6.79 7.17
C TYR A 172 -28.06 8.02 8.07
N THR A 173 -27.99 9.23 7.50
CA THR A 173 -28.04 10.51 8.23
C THR A 173 -29.39 11.21 8.11
N SER A 174 -30.30 10.73 7.25
CA SER A 174 -31.64 11.29 7.16
C SER A 174 -32.36 11.12 8.50
N PRO A 175 -32.90 12.19 9.10
CA PRO A 175 -33.63 12.07 10.34
C PRO A 175 -34.77 11.09 10.16
N SER A 176 -34.90 10.14 11.10
CA SER A 176 -36.04 9.23 11.14
C SER A 176 -37.34 10.03 11.13
N PRO A 177 -38.41 9.57 10.44
CA PRO A 177 -39.71 10.20 10.57
C PRO A 177 -40.19 10.39 12.02
N ARG A 178 -39.61 9.67 12.98
CA ARG A 178 -39.83 9.84 14.42
C ARG A 178 -39.11 11.04 15.01
N ASP A 179 -38.00 11.50 14.43
CA ASP A 179 -37.26 12.63 14.97
C ASP A 179 -37.95 13.97 14.69
N GLY A 180 -38.77 14.02 13.63
CA GLY A 180 -39.64 15.17 13.30
C GLY A 180 -40.85 15.33 14.21
N LEU A 181 -41.23 14.31 15.00
CA LEU A 181 -42.37 14.34 15.90
C LEU A 181 -42.01 14.80 17.33
N LEU A 182 -40.73 14.89 17.68
CA LEU A 182 -40.27 15.30 19.00
C LEU A 182 -39.88 16.77 19.09
N SER A 183 -40.03 17.56 18.02
CA SER A 183 -39.72 18.99 17.97
C SER A 183 -40.98 19.88 17.91
N ARG A 184 -42.08 19.48 18.61
CA ARG A 184 -43.26 20.36 18.85
C ARG A 184 -43.53 20.47 20.32
#